data_c762193e0a770de90e89f9216e3ff229
#
_entry.id   c762193e0a770de90e89f9216e3ff229
#
_cell.length_a   1.000
_cell.length_b   1.000
_cell.length_c   1.000
_cell.angle_alpha   90.00
_cell.angle_beta   90.00
_cell.angle_gamma   90.00
#
_symmetry.space_group_name_H-M   'P 1'
#
loop_
_entity.id
_entity.type
_entity.pdbx_description
1 polymer ?
#
loop_
_entity_poly.entity_id
_entity_poly.type
_entity_poly.pdbx_seq_one_letter_code
_entity_poly.pdbx_strand_id
1 'polypeptide(L)'
;VSKIVVKQEESQSFKVLHQMKNGDHRRIDLYFMLPKDMGVNPQNMDAGAYCHSAVIGRRSYYSTGLHLPLVQGRFVSLNKRTVEEFRLYLNLFAYQFSIAIETDSKELAQIKDVDQFYQSLNELCDIVAQLLKKFRRNEPSEPKWKHYFENADNYLSWFCEQRFLKLVSHAPRSSEYNSVVEQAIGLCRAESAYRDGRKYNSEQTKSDPNRVSNKMLLLRRLIQQGVVLKEELKTLGVGLKKLTSGIATGVIMVIVSTLIIKAQGALSGLTLALVLTLAVIYAFREIFKDDLRNALWRRIQKGRPRWSRTLRDTTSQSAIGRQLIWADFINKKDLPEEVRSILSRRHSQNKVDAEILHYGISSRIAQKEFLSGYSTIQEQINFSLAPFARYLERGKAKIYRESDGKVSSESVERRYQINLVLMLKENRQPPTFARYKITMNRSQIIDISESKLPDDIAPILAEPKPESEPDSQPISEQTANDTLTKLPS
;
A
#
# COMPACT_ATOMS: atom_id res chain seq x y z
N VAL A 1 8.17 18.99 -1.13
CA VAL A 1 8.37 17.91 -0.15
C VAL A 1 7.41 16.80 -0.50
N SER A 2 7.95 15.61 -0.70
CA SER A 2 7.13 14.48 -1.14
C SER A 2 6.37 13.90 0.04
N LYS A 3 5.08 13.80 -0.13
CA LYS A 3 4.15 13.32 0.87
C LYS A 3 4.05 11.81 0.83
N ILE A 4 4.28 11.13 1.96
CA ILE A 4 3.99 9.71 2.13
C ILE A 4 2.74 9.57 3.00
N VAL A 5 1.81 8.74 2.55
CA VAL A 5 0.56 8.50 3.27
C VAL A 5 0.45 7.02 3.59
N VAL A 6 0.26 6.71 4.86
CA VAL A 6 -0.01 5.35 5.35
C VAL A 6 -1.48 5.28 5.75
N LYS A 7 -2.24 4.38 5.11
CA LYS A 7 -3.69 4.20 5.37
C LYS A 7 -4.06 2.72 5.41
N GLN A 8 -5.01 2.36 6.23
CA GLN A 8 -5.62 1.04 6.18
C GLN A 8 -6.35 0.86 4.83
N GLU A 9 -6.22 -0.31 4.21
CA GLU A 9 -6.88 -0.63 2.93
C GLU A 9 -8.02 -1.63 3.12
N GLU A 10 -7.70 -2.78 3.68
CA GLU A 10 -8.64 -3.86 3.97
C GLU A 10 -8.52 -4.26 5.45
N SER A 11 -9.29 -5.25 5.87
CA SER A 11 -9.30 -5.69 7.28
C SER A 11 -7.91 -6.03 7.83
N GLN A 12 -7.04 -6.64 7.04
CA GLN A 12 -5.70 -7.08 7.45
C GLN A 12 -4.58 -6.48 6.60
N SER A 13 -4.83 -5.39 5.89
CA SER A 13 -3.81 -4.75 5.06
C SER A 13 -3.77 -3.24 5.23
N PHE A 14 -2.59 -2.68 5.02
CA PHE A 14 -2.41 -1.25 4.92
C PHE A 14 -1.58 -0.91 3.67
N LYS A 15 -1.73 0.32 3.21
CA LYS A 15 -1.02 0.82 2.03
C LYS A 15 -0.13 2.00 2.38
N VAL A 16 1.00 2.04 1.70
CA VAL A 16 1.91 3.18 1.65
C VAL A 16 1.81 3.79 0.27
N LEU A 17 1.46 5.07 0.22
CA LEU A 17 1.30 5.84 -1.01
C LEU A 17 2.36 6.92 -1.07
N HIS A 18 3.03 7.05 -2.20
CA HIS A 18 3.92 8.17 -2.47
C HIS A 18 3.98 8.49 -3.97
N GLN A 19 4.46 9.69 -4.29
CA GLN A 19 4.56 10.18 -5.65
C GLN A 19 6.02 10.49 -5.99
N MET A 20 6.43 10.15 -7.20
CA MET A 20 7.78 10.38 -7.73
C MET A 20 7.69 11.22 -9.00
N LYS A 21 8.56 12.21 -9.12
CA LYS A 21 8.70 13.05 -10.31
C LYS A 21 9.72 12.46 -11.26
N ASN A 22 9.79 13.04 -12.43
CA ASN A 22 10.81 12.77 -13.41
C ASN A 22 12.21 13.07 -12.83
N GLY A 23 13.17 12.15 -13.00
CA GLY A 23 14.52 12.27 -12.48
C GLY A 23 14.70 11.99 -10.98
N ASP A 24 13.64 11.66 -10.23
CA ASP A 24 13.73 11.40 -8.80
C ASP A 24 14.50 10.11 -8.48
N HIS A 25 15.32 10.22 -7.44
CA HIS A 25 15.92 9.08 -6.77
C HIS A 25 15.46 9.06 -5.31
N ARG A 26 14.67 8.04 -4.97
CA ARG A 26 14.05 7.90 -3.66
C ARG A 26 14.28 6.52 -3.08
N ARG A 27 14.60 6.48 -1.79
CA ARG A 27 14.67 5.25 -1.02
C ARG A 27 13.71 5.32 0.16
N ILE A 28 12.87 4.30 0.29
CA ILE A 28 11.94 4.11 1.40
C ILE A 28 12.32 2.82 2.09
N ASP A 29 12.58 2.90 3.38
CA ASP A 29 12.84 1.74 4.23
C ASP A 29 11.77 1.67 5.32
N LEU A 30 11.13 0.52 5.46
CA LEU A 30 10.13 0.22 6.48
C LEU A 30 10.70 -0.82 7.44
N TYR A 31 10.67 -0.50 8.71
CA TYR A 31 11.12 -1.38 9.79
C TYR A 31 9.92 -1.79 10.64
N PHE A 32 9.54 -3.06 10.52
CA PHE A 32 8.45 -3.64 11.32
C PHE A 32 9.03 -4.25 12.57
N MET A 33 8.67 -3.70 13.72
CA MET A 33 9.01 -4.24 15.04
C MET A 33 7.90 -5.22 15.44
N LEU A 34 8.17 -6.49 15.26
CA LEU A 34 7.25 -7.59 15.57
C LEU A 34 7.54 -8.10 16.99
N PRO A 35 6.63 -7.92 17.95
CA PRO A 35 6.79 -8.45 19.28
C PRO A 35 7.00 -9.97 19.27
N LYS A 36 7.87 -10.51 20.11
CA LYS A 36 8.13 -11.96 20.16
C LYS A 36 6.89 -12.80 20.51
N ASP A 37 5.95 -12.21 21.25
CA ASP A 37 4.68 -12.86 21.60
C ASP A 37 3.75 -13.06 20.39
N MET A 38 4.03 -12.42 19.25
CA MET A 38 3.36 -12.72 17.98
C MET A 38 3.82 -14.05 17.36
N GLY A 39 4.91 -14.64 17.83
CA GLY A 39 5.47 -15.87 17.32
C GLY A 39 6.09 -15.79 15.92
N VAL A 40 6.24 -14.59 15.35
CA VAL A 40 6.86 -14.36 14.04
C VAL A 40 8.36 -14.16 14.20
N ASN A 41 9.15 -15.02 13.55
CA ASN A 41 10.61 -14.96 13.63
C ASN A 41 11.26 -15.48 12.33
N PRO A 42 12.57 -15.30 12.13
CA PRO A 42 13.27 -15.73 10.91
C PRO A 42 13.28 -17.25 10.68
N GLN A 43 12.96 -18.05 11.69
CA GLN A 43 12.95 -19.52 11.61
C GLN A 43 11.65 -20.05 11.01
N ASN A 44 10.52 -19.38 11.31
CA ASN A 44 9.20 -19.80 10.86
C ASN A 44 8.65 -18.99 9.67
N MET A 45 9.27 -17.84 9.34
CA MET A 45 8.87 -17.01 8.21
C MET A 45 10.11 -16.51 7.44
N ASP A 46 10.17 -16.80 6.13
CA ASP A 46 11.16 -16.17 5.23
C ASP A 46 10.68 -14.78 4.81
N ALA A 47 11.50 -13.75 5.07
CA ALA A 47 11.20 -12.37 4.68
C ALA A 47 11.00 -12.20 3.16
N GLY A 48 11.73 -13.00 2.37
CA GLY A 48 11.60 -12.98 0.91
C GLY A 48 10.26 -13.56 0.44
N ALA A 49 9.85 -14.68 0.99
CA ALA A 49 8.55 -15.30 0.69
C ALA A 49 7.40 -14.37 1.12
N TYR A 50 7.50 -13.73 2.29
CA TYR A 50 6.54 -12.72 2.73
C TYR A 50 6.45 -11.57 1.73
N CYS A 51 7.59 -10.99 1.34
CA CYS A 51 7.60 -9.87 0.40
C CYS A 51 6.99 -10.24 -0.96
N HIS A 52 7.26 -11.45 -1.45
CA HIS A 52 6.73 -11.91 -2.73
C HIS A 52 5.21 -12.16 -2.70
N SER A 53 4.66 -12.66 -1.60
CA SER A 53 3.26 -13.10 -1.49
C SER A 53 2.33 -12.04 -0.89
N ALA A 54 2.83 -11.21 0.02
CA ALA A 54 2.03 -10.32 0.85
C ALA A 54 2.28 -8.81 0.62
N VAL A 55 3.30 -8.47 -0.19
CA VAL A 55 3.59 -7.07 -0.54
C VAL A 55 3.29 -6.85 -2.01
N ILE A 56 2.17 -6.19 -2.28
CA ILE A 56 1.70 -5.94 -3.64
C ILE A 56 1.90 -4.46 -3.96
N GLY A 57 2.76 -4.17 -4.93
CA GLY A 57 2.98 -2.82 -5.41
C GLY A 57 2.23 -2.54 -6.70
N ARG A 58 1.75 -1.31 -6.85
CA ARG A 58 1.16 -0.80 -8.07
C ARG A 58 1.75 0.57 -8.38
N ARG A 59 2.16 0.77 -9.62
CA ARG A 59 2.73 2.03 -10.11
C ARG A 59 1.95 2.48 -11.31
N SER A 60 1.51 3.72 -11.27
CA SER A 60 0.73 4.32 -12.35
C SER A 60 1.13 5.76 -12.56
N TYR A 61 0.97 6.24 -13.78
CA TYR A 61 1.03 7.66 -14.02
C TYR A 61 -0.05 8.38 -13.19
N TYR A 62 0.29 9.54 -12.70
CA TYR A 62 -0.58 10.35 -11.88
C TYR A 62 -0.37 11.85 -12.18
N SER A 63 -1.44 12.61 -12.15
CA SER A 63 -1.40 14.06 -12.25
C SER A 63 -2.00 14.65 -10.98
N THR A 64 -1.24 15.48 -10.28
CA THR A 64 -1.72 16.24 -9.13
C THR A 64 -2.64 17.36 -9.60
N GLY A 65 -3.68 17.66 -8.82
CA GLY A 65 -4.60 18.77 -9.14
C GLY A 65 -5.44 18.53 -10.40
N LEU A 66 -5.79 17.27 -10.68
CA LEU A 66 -6.67 16.94 -11.80
C LEU A 66 -8.13 17.12 -11.35
N HIS A 67 -8.77 18.18 -11.83
CA HIS A 67 -10.17 18.51 -11.59
C HIS A 67 -11.00 18.38 -12.87
N LEU A 68 -12.31 18.21 -12.74
CA LEU A 68 -13.22 18.00 -13.87
C LEU A 68 -13.18 19.09 -14.95
N PRO A 69 -13.09 20.38 -14.64
CA PRO A 69 -12.95 21.44 -15.64
C PRO A 69 -11.72 21.25 -16.54
N LEU A 70 -10.61 20.79 -15.97
CA LEU A 70 -9.39 20.49 -16.72
C LEU A 70 -9.57 19.30 -17.67
N VAL A 71 -10.26 18.25 -17.22
CA VAL A 71 -10.59 17.07 -18.04
C VAL A 71 -11.51 17.47 -19.19
N GLN A 72 -12.46 18.37 -18.95
CA GLN A 72 -13.35 18.89 -19.97
C GLN A 72 -12.60 19.59 -21.11
N GLY A 73 -11.58 20.39 -20.76
CA GLY A 73 -10.74 21.08 -21.75
C GLY A 73 -9.81 20.14 -22.54
N ARG A 74 -9.44 18.98 -21.98
CA ARG A 74 -8.54 18.01 -22.60
C ARG A 74 -9.26 16.95 -23.47
N PHE A 75 -10.58 17.02 -23.57
CA PHE A 75 -11.33 16.06 -24.39
C PHE A 75 -11.03 16.28 -25.88
N VAL A 76 -10.25 15.37 -26.45
CA VAL A 76 -9.89 15.36 -27.89
C VAL A 76 -10.81 14.41 -28.63
N SER A 77 -11.27 14.79 -29.81
CA SER A 77 -12.05 13.90 -30.69
C SER A 77 -11.25 12.62 -31.01
N LEU A 78 -11.87 11.48 -30.78
CA LEU A 78 -11.26 10.15 -30.94
C LEU A 78 -11.22 9.67 -32.40
N ASN A 79 -11.61 10.51 -33.36
CA ASN A 79 -11.71 10.16 -34.78
C ASN A 79 -10.33 10.05 -35.46
N LYS A 80 -10.15 9.02 -36.28
CA LYS A 80 -9.00 8.75 -37.17
C LYS A 80 -7.72 8.22 -36.43
N ARG A 81 -7.84 7.10 -35.71
CA ARG A 81 -6.69 6.45 -35.05
C ARG A 81 -6.74 4.94 -35.26
N THR A 82 -5.62 4.26 -35.00
CA THR A 82 -5.61 2.80 -34.96
C THR A 82 -6.44 2.31 -33.75
N VAL A 83 -6.88 1.04 -33.76
CA VAL A 83 -7.67 0.44 -32.65
C VAL A 83 -6.91 0.56 -31.32
N GLU A 84 -5.60 0.39 -31.35
CA GLU A 84 -4.76 0.45 -30.15
C GLU A 84 -4.63 1.87 -29.61
N GLU A 85 -4.47 2.86 -30.50
CA GLU A 85 -4.46 4.28 -30.11
C GLU A 85 -5.80 4.72 -29.58
N PHE A 86 -6.91 4.33 -30.25
CA PHE A 86 -8.25 4.61 -29.77
C PHE A 86 -8.46 4.08 -28.36
N ARG A 87 -8.15 2.81 -28.12
CA ARG A 87 -8.24 2.18 -26.78
C ARG A 87 -7.40 2.93 -25.75
N LEU A 88 -6.16 3.31 -26.10
CA LEU A 88 -5.28 4.03 -25.20
C LEU A 88 -5.88 5.38 -24.79
N TYR A 89 -6.28 6.21 -25.75
CA TYR A 89 -6.82 7.55 -25.48
C TYR A 89 -8.16 7.49 -24.75
N LEU A 90 -9.01 6.52 -25.07
CA LEU A 90 -10.24 6.24 -24.36
C LEU A 90 -9.97 5.90 -22.89
N ASN A 91 -9.03 4.99 -22.65
CA ASN A 91 -8.64 4.58 -21.30
C ASN A 91 -8.00 5.73 -20.51
N LEU A 92 -7.16 6.55 -21.15
CA LEU A 92 -6.57 7.74 -20.55
C LEU A 92 -7.64 8.73 -20.12
N PHE A 93 -8.60 9.04 -20.99
CA PHE A 93 -9.71 9.92 -20.67
C PHE A 93 -10.54 9.36 -19.52
N ALA A 94 -10.97 8.10 -19.60
CA ALA A 94 -11.77 7.46 -18.56
C ALA A 94 -11.06 7.41 -17.20
N TYR A 95 -9.76 7.19 -17.20
CA TYR A 95 -8.95 7.23 -15.98
C TYR A 95 -8.86 8.65 -15.39
N GLN A 96 -8.54 9.66 -16.23
CA GLN A 96 -8.46 11.05 -15.79
C GLN A 96 -9.81 11.54 -15.24
N PHE A 97 -10.90 11.22 -15.94
CA PHE A 97 -12.25 11.54 -15.49
C PHE A 97 -12.57 10.92 -14.12
N SER A 98 -12.23 9.63 -13.94
CA SER A 98 -12.44 8.95 -12.65
C SER A 98 -11.63 9.58 -11.51
N ILE A 99 -10.37 9.97 -11.76
CA ILE A 99 -9.53 10.63 -10.76
C ILE A 99 -10.06 12.04 -10.44
N ALA A 100 -10.48 12.79 -11.45
CA ALA A 100 -11.03 14.13 -11.26
C ALA A 100 -12.29 14.11 -10.40
N ILE A 101 -13.27 13.24 -10.72
CA ILE A 101 -14.46 13.06 -9.87
C ILE A 101 -14.09 12.65 -8.45
N GLU A 102 -13.11 11.75 -8.28
CA GLU A 102 -12.69 11.33 -6.96
C GLU A 102 -12.05 12.47 -6.17
N THR A 103 -11.27 13.34 -6.82
CA THR A 103 -10.64 14.52 -6.22
C THR A 103 -11.71 15.53 -5.82
N ASP A 104 -12.55 15.95 -6.76
CA ASP A 104 -13.60 16.95 -6.54
C ASP A 104 -14.61 16.48 -5.48
N SER A 105 -15.00 15.18 -5.51
CA SER A 105 -15.88 14.60 -4.49
C SER A 105 -15.28 14.59 -3.09
N LYS A 106 -13.94 14.38 -2.97
CA LYS A 106 -13.26 14.40 -1.67
C LYS A 106 -13.13 15.81 -1.12
N GLU A 107 -12.82 16.77 -1.96
CA GLU A 107 -12.76 18.19 -1.58
C GLU A 107 -14.12 18.70 -1.15
N LEU A 108 -15.17 18.39 -1.92
CA LEU A 108 -16.54 18.72 -1.58
C LEU A 108 -16.96 18.12 -0.22
N ALA A 109 -16.60 16.87 0.05
CA ALA A 109 -16.91 16.23 1.33
C ALA A 109 -16.18 16.85 2.55
N GLN A 110 -15.17 17.70 2.33
CA GLN A 110 -14.45 18.42 3.39
C GLN A 110 -15.02 19.81 3.67
N ILE A 111 -15.93 20.31 2.83
CA ILE A 111 -16.59 21.62 3.00
C ILE A 111 -17.50 21.54 4.21
N LYS A 112 -17.27 22.40 5.21
CA LYS A 112 -18.09 22.48 6.43
C LYS A 112 -19.28 23.41 6.27
N ASP A 113 -19.18 24.42 5.40
CA ASP A 113 -20.23 25.36 5.08
C ASP A 113 -21.31 24.67 4.25
N VAL A 114 -22.57 24.71 4.72
CA VAL A 114 -23.71 24.02 4.11
C VAL A 114 -24.04 24.63 2.75
N ASP A 115 -24.03 25.96 2.64
CA ASP A 115 -24.39 26.66 1.40
C ASP A 115 -23.36 26.40 0.32
N GLN A 116 -22.08 26.52 0.68
CA GLN A 116 -20.97 26.23 -0.23
C GLN A 116 -20.95 24.76 -0.65
N PHE A 117 -21.28 23.83 0.26
CA PHE A 117 -21.38 22.40 -0.06
C PHE A 117 -22.42 22.15 -1.16
N TYR A 118 -23.63 22.67 -0.99
CA TYR A 118 -24.71 22.41 -1.95
C TYR A 118 -24.54 23.16 -3.27
N GLN A 119 -23.97 24.35 -3.26
CA GLN A 119 -23.58 25.04 -4.48
C GLN A 119 -22.55 24.21 -5.25
N SER A 120 -21.48 23.76 -4.61
CA SER A 120 -20.45 22.93 -5.24
C SER A 120 -20.98 21.58 -5.71
N LEU A 121 -21.93 20.98 -4.97
CA LEU A 121 -22.60 19.74 -5.39
C LEU A 121 -23.41 19.94 -6.68
N ASN A 122 -24.14 21.05 -6.79
CA ASN A 122 -24.89 21.38 -7.97
C ASN A 122 -23.98 21.58 -9.20
N GLU A 123 -22.92 22.36 -9.05
CA GLU A 123 -21.91 22.58 -10.10
C GLU A 123 -21.26 21.26 -10.54
N LEU A 124 -20.94 20.38 -9.59
CA LEU A 124 -20.38 19.06 -9.88
C LEU A 124 -21.34 18.20 -10.68
N CYS A 125 -22.65 18.20 -10.35
CA CYS A 125 -23.68 17.48 -11.08
C CYS A 125 -23.73 17.96 -12.55
N ASP A 126 -23.74 19.27 -12.77
CA ASP A 126 -23.84 19.85 -14.11
C ASP A 126 -22.62 19.53 -14.98
N ILE A 127 -21.42 19.68 -14.42
CA ILE A 127 -20.17 19.36 -15.13
C ILE A 127 -20.12 17.87 -15.50
N VAL A 128 -20.47 16.98 -14.60
CA VAL A 128 -20.46 15.54 -14.85
C VAL A 128 -21.50 15.16 -15.93
N ALA A 129 -22.71 15.69 -15.83
CA ALA A 129 -23.75 15.45 -16.83
C ALA A 129 -23.32 15.91 -18.23
N GLN A 130 -22.73 17.11 -18.32
CA GLN A 130 -22.20 17.65 -19.58
C GLN A 130 -21.06 16.79 -20.15
N LEU A 131 -20.12 16.35 -19.30
CA LEU A 131 -18.99 15.51 -19.71
C LEU A 131 -19.44 14.15 -20.21
N LEU A 132 -20.35 13.48 -19.51
CA LEU A 132 -20.91 12.19 -19.94
C LEU A 132 -21.66 12.35 -21.29
N LYS A 133 -22.46 13.41 -21.44
CA LYS A 133 -23.14 13.72 -22.71
C LYS A 133 -22.14 13.96 -23.85
N LYS A 134 -21.07 14.74 -23.60
CA LYS A 134 -20.00 15.01 -24.57
C LYS A 134 -19.25 13.73 -24.92
N PHE A 135 -18.96 12.89 -23.95
CA PHE A 135 -18.31 11.59 -24.14
C PHE A 135 -19.15 10.67 -25.04
N ARG A 136 -20.45 10.53 -24.77
CA ARG A 136 -21.38 9.68 -25.52
C ARG A 136 -21.63 10.13 -26.97
N ARG A 137 -21.48 11.43 -27.27
CA ARG A 137 -21.53 11.93 -28.65
C ARG A 137 -20.38 11.43 -29.53
N ASN A 138 -19.30 10.92 -28.91
CA ASN A 138 -18.15 10.37 -29.62
C ASN A 138 -18.18 8.83 -29.66
N GLU A 139 -19.36 8.21 -29.52
CA GLU A 139 -19.52 6.77 -29.68
C GLU A 139 -19.09 6.34 -31.07
N PRO A 140 -18.15 5.37 -31.22
CA PRO A 140 -17.71 4.90 -32.52
C PRO A 140 -18.76 4.03 -33.17
N SER A 141 -18.91 4.16 -34.50
CA SER A 141 -19.84 3.36 -35.29
C SER A 141 -19.32 1.95 -35.57
N GLU A 142 -17.98 1.77 -35.58
CA GLU A 142 -17.36 0.48 -35.87
C GLU A 142 -17.45 -0.50 -34.71
N PRO A 143 -17.90 -1.76 -34.92
CA PRO A 143 -18.05 -2.76 -33.83
C PRO A 143 -16.76 -3.05 -33.06
N LYS A 144 -15.60 -3.01 -33.72
CA LYS A 144 -14.28 -3.27 -33.11
C LYS A 144 -13.92 -2.26 -32.02
N TRP A 145 -14.38 -1.01 -32.18
CA TRP A 145 -14.10 0.08 -31.24
C TRP A 145 -15.21 0.25 -30.20
N LYS A 146 -16.44 -0.09 -30.63
CA LYS A 146 -17.63 0.05 -29.79
C LYS A 146 -17.54 -0.71 -28.47
N HIS A 147 -17.02 -1.92 -28.52
CA HIS A 147 -16.82 -2.73 -27.32
C HIS A 147 -15.94 -2.05 -26.24
N TYR A 148 -14.85 -1.40 -26.66
CA TYR A 148 -13.99 -0.66 -25.70
C TYR A 148 -14.72 0.55 -25.14
N PHE A 149 -15.48 1.25 -25.99
CA PHE A 149 -16.27 2.40 -25.61
C PHE A 149 -17.36 2.02 -24.59
N GLU A 150 -18.12 0.99 -24.85
CA GLU A 150 -19.18 0.48 -23.97
C GLU A 150 -18.64 0.07 -22.59
N ASN A 151 -17.47 -0.54 -22.54
CA ASN A 151 -16.80 -0.89 -21.29
C ASN A 151 -16.44 0.36 -20.48
N ALA A 152 -15.89 1.38 -21.13
CA ALA A 152 -15.53 2.63 -20.46
C ALA A 152 -16.79 3.40 -20.00
N ASP A 153 -17.81 3.51 -20.85
CA ASP A 153 -19.06 4.20 -20.55
C ASP A 153 -19.83 3.52 -19.41
N ASN A 154 -19.93 2.19 -19.41
CA ASN A 154 -20.54 1.43 -18.32
C ASN A 154 -19.84 1.70 -17.00
N TYR A 155 -18.49 1.69 -17.00
CA TYR A 155 -17.73 1.97 -15.79
C TYR A 155 -17.90 3.41 -15.31
N LEU A 156 -17.77 4.40 -16.20
CA LEU A 156 -17.86 5.81 -15.83
C LEU A 156 -19.26 6.17 -15.31
N SER A 157 -20.31 5.70 -15.99
CA SER A 157 -21.69 5.88 -15.56
C SER A 157 -21.93 5.33 -14.15
N TRP A 158 -21.52 4.08 -13.89
CA TRP A 158 -21.63 3.47 -12.56
C TRP A 158 -20.77 4.19 -11.51
N PHE A 159 -19.55 4.59 -11.87
CA PHE A 159 -18.65 5.26 -10.96
C PHE A 159 -19.19 6.63 -10.51
N CYS A 160 -19.76 7.41 -11.44
CA CYS A 160 -20.41 8.67 -11.12
C CYS A 160 -21.59 8.45 -10.16
N GLU A 161 -22.49 7.52 -10.48
CA GLU A 161 -23.63 7.19 -9.61
C GLU A 161 -23.16 6.86 -8.19
N GLN A 162 -22.18 5.97 -8.02
CA GLN A 162 -21.69 5.59 -6.70
C GLN A 162 -21.06 6.76 -5.94
N ARG A 163 -20.40 7.69 -6.63
CA ARG A 163 -19.81 8.88 -6.01
C ARG A 163 -20.87 9.86 -5.54
N PHE A 164 -21.87 10.13 -6.37
CA PHE A 164 -22.97 11.02 -5.98
C PHE A 164 -23.83 10.43 -4.87
N LEU A 165 -24.18 9.15 -4.93
CA LEU A 165 -24.92 8.49 -3.84
C LEU A 165 -24.14 8.55 -2.52
N LYS A 166 -22.80 8.37 -2.57
CA LYS A 166 -21.96 8.52 -1.38
C LYS A 166 -21.95 9.95 -0.86
N LEU A 167 -21.85 10.97 -1.72
CA LEU A 167 -21.90 12.39 -1.32
C LEU A 167 -23.23 12.72 -0.66
N VAL A 168 -24.35 12.30 -1.26
CA VAL A 168 -25.69 12.51 -0.72
C VAL A 168 -25.89 11.79 0.61
N SER A 169 -25.34 10.59 0.78
CA SER A 169 -25.47 9.83 2.04
C SER A 169 -24.76 10.49 3.23
N HIS A 170 -23.79 11.36 2.98
CA HIS A 170 -23.01 12.08 4.01
C HIS A 170 -23.26 13.59 3.96
N ALA A 171 -24.23 14.04 3.16
CA ALA A 171 -24.57 15.45 3.04
C ALA A 171 -25.11 16.02 4.36
N PRO A 172 -24.81 17.27 4.70
CA PRO A 172 -25.42 17.97 5.82
C PRO A 172 -26.95 17.97 5.66
N ARG A 173 -27.70 17.75 6.74
CA ARG A 173 -29.18 17.78 6.69
C ARG A 173 -29.66 19.22 6.60
N SER A 174 -30.29 19.59 5.48
CA SER A 174 -30.96 20.88 5.30
C SER A 174 -32.18 20.67 4.42
N SER A 175 -33.33 21.19 4.88
CA SER A 175 -34.57 21.12 4.11
C SER A 175 -34.59 22.13 2.95
N GLU A 176 -33.77 23.16 3.01
CA GLU A 176 -33.69 24.22 2.00
C GLU A 176 -33.09 23.74 0.67
N TYR A 177 -32.17 22.77 0.75
CA TYR A 177 -31.43 22.25 -0.42
C TYR A 177 -31.95 20.91 -0.95
N ASN A 178 -33.21 20.52 -0.60
CA ASN A 178 -33.82 19.29 -1.08
C ASN A 178 -33.85 19.21 -2.62
N SER A 179 -33.98 20.34 -3.33
CA SER A 179 -33.94 20.39 -4.79
C SER A 179 -32.60 19.97 -5.36
N VAL A 180 -31.48 20.35 -4.74
CA VAL A 180 -30.13 19.96 -5.19
C VAL A 180 -29.88 18.48 -4.91
N VAL A 181 -30.34 17.98 -3.77
CA VAL A 181 -30.29 16.53 -3.46
C VAL A 181 -31.09 15.73 -4.48
N GLU A 182 -32.31 16.18 -4.80
CA GLU A 182 -33.17 15.51 -5.81
C GLU A 182 -32.55 15.55 -7.21
N GLN A 183 -31.88 16.65 -7.57
CA GLN A 183 -31.12 16.73 -8.83
C GLN A 183 -29.99 15.70 -8.89
N ALA A 184 -29.19 15.57 -7.82
CA ALA A 184 -28.12 14.57 -7.73
C ALA A 184 -28.65 13.13 -7.79
N ILE A 185 -29.73 12.84 -7.07
CA ILE A 185 -30.42 11.55 -7.12
C ILE A 185 -31.04 11.32 -8.51
N GLY A 186 -31.61 12.35 -9.11
CA GLY A 186 -32.15 12.30 -10.49
C GLY A 186 -31.09 11.93 -11.52
N LEU A 187 -29.87 12.51 -11.40
CA LEU A 187 -28.75 12.13 -12.24
C LEU A 187 -28.37 10.64 -12.04
N CYS A 188 -28.34 10.17 -10.79
CA CYS A 188 -28.05 8.75 -10.48
C CYS A 188 -29.09 7.82 -11.10
N ARG A 189 -30.39 8.14 -10.99
CA ARG A 189 -31.48 7.38 -11.61
C ARG A 189 -31.38 7.37 -13.12
N ALA A 190 -31.08 8.52 -13.73
CA ALA A 190 -30.90 8.64 -15.19
C ALA A 190 -29.72 7.78 -15.69
N GLU A 191 -28.61 7.77 -14.96
CA GLU A 191 -27.43 6.96 -15.30
C GLU A 191 -27.69 5.46 -15.14
N SER A 192 -28.44 5.05 -14.11
CA SER A 192 -28.87 3.67 -13.92
C SER A 192 -29.80 3.21 -15.06
N ALA A 193 -30.84 4.01 -15.38
CA ALA A 193 -31.76 3.73 -16.48
C ALA A 193 -31.06 3.69 -17.83
N TYR A 194 -30.07 4.55 -18.05
CA TYR A 194 -29.24 4.55 -19.26
C TYR A 194 -28.48 3.22 -19.42
N ARG A 195 -27.80 2.74 -18.38
CA ARG A 195 -27.09 1.45 -18.43
C ARG A 195 -28.03 0.28 -18.69
N ASP A 196 -29.25 0.34 -18.15
CA ASP A 196 -30.27 -0.67 -18.37
C ASP A 196 -30.77 -0.65 -19.80
N GLY A 197 -31.06 0.52 -20.35
CA GLY A 197 -31.46 0.68 -21.76
C GLY A 197 -30.38 0.21 -22.75
N ARG A 198 -29.11 0.41 -22.40
CA ARG A 198 -27.97 -0.09 -23.18
C ARG A 198 -27.68 -1.59 -22.97
N LYS A 199 -28.34 -2.25 -22.02
CA LYS A 199 -28.12 -3.66 -21.66
C LYS A 199 -26.67 -3.97 -21.31
N TYR A 200 -25.99 -3.03 -20.64
CA TYR A 200 -24.60 -3.21 -20.24
C TYR A 200 -24.40 -4.31 -19.20
N ASN A 201 -25.40 -4.58 -18.38
CA ASN A 201 -25.37 -5.60 -17.35
C ASN A 201 -26.50 -6.61 -17.56
N SER A 202 -26.20 -7.91 -17.45
CA SER A 202 -27.21 -8.96 -17.45
C SER A 202 -28.06 -8.91 -16.18
N GLU A 203 -29.29 -9.44 -16.21
CA GLU A 203 -30.18 -9.50 -15.05
C GLU A 203 -29.53 -10.23 -13.85
N GLN A 204 -28.77 -11.30 -14.11
CA GLN A 204 -28.01 -12.00 -13.08
C GLN A 204 -26.91 -11.15 -12.45
N THR A 205 -26.33 -10.20 -13.22
CA THR A 205 -25.33 -9.27 -12.67
C THR A 205 -26.00 -8.20 -11.83
N LYS A 206 -27.15 -7.69 -12.26
CA LYS A 206 -27.87 -6.64 -11.52
C LYS A 206 -28.42 -7.13 -10.18
N SER A 207 -28.88 -8.38 -10.12
CA SER A 207 -29.48 -8.96 -8.89
C SER A 207 -28.45 -9.24 -7.79
N ASP A 208 -27.15 -9.32 -8.10
CA ASP A 208 -26.10 -9.65 -7.13
C ASP A 208 -25.08 -8.50 -7.03
N PRO A 209 -25.06 -7.76 -5.89
CA PRO A 209 -24.10 -6.68 -5.66
C PRO A 209 -22.64 -7.10 -5.81
N ASN A 210 -22.28 -8.33 -5.45
CA ASN A 210 -20.91 -8.84 -5.58
C ASN A 210 -20.52 -8.99 -7.06
N ARG A 211 -21.45 -9.45 -7.90
CA ARG A 211 -21.21 -9.56 -9.35
C ARG A 211 -21.03 -8.19 -10.01
N VAL A 212 -21.87 -7.21 -9.63
CA VAL A 212 -21.71 -5.81 -10.09
C VAL A 212 -20.33 -5.30 -9.69
N SER A 213 -19.96 -5.41 -8.40
CA SER A 213 -18.69 -4.94 -7.88
C SER A 213 -17.50 -5.59 -8.61
N ASN A 214 -17.52 -6.92 -8.77
CA ASN A 214 -16.47 -7.65 -9.48
C ASN A 214 -16.35 -7.23 -10.95
N LYS A 215 -17.49 -7.05 -11.65
CA LYS A 215 -17.49 -6.55 -13.02
C LYS A 215 -16.88 -5.16 -13.12
N MET A 216 -17.27 -4.25 -12.22
CA MET A 216 -16.74 -2.88 -12.22
C MET A 216 -15.26 -2.82 -11.86
N LEU A 217 -14.78 -3.70 -10.98
CA LEU A 217 -13.35 -3.87 -10.71
C LEU A 217 -12.60 -4.36 -11.96
N LEU A 218 -13.17 -5.27 -12.73
CA LEU A 218 -12.60 -5.73 -14.00
C LEU A 218 -12.51 -4.57 -15.00
N LEU A 219 -13.61 -3.84 -15.22
CA LEU A 219 -13.65 -2.68 -16.12
C LEU A 219 -12.65 -1.60 -15.70
N ARG A 220 -12.56 -1.32 -14.40
CA ARG A 220 -11.54 -0.43 -13.84
C ARG A 220 -10.12 -0.86 -14.21
N ARG A 221 -9.81 -2.17 -14.12
CA ARG A 221 -8.49 -2.71 -14.52
C ARG A 221 -8.23 -2.52 -16.02
N LEU A 222 -9.22 -2.71 -16.86
CA LEU A 222 -9.10 -2.49 -18.29
C LEU A 222 -8.81 -1.02 -18.63
N ILE A 223 -9.52 -0.08 -18.00
CA ILE A 223 -9.30 1.37 -18.16
C ILE A 223 -7.88 1.76 -17.68
N GLN A 224 -7.42 1.16 -16.60
CA GLN A 224 -6.11 1.46 -16.03
C GLN A 224 -4.95 0.84 -16.80
N GLN A 225 -5.19 -0.07 -17.71
CA GLN A 225 -4.15 -0.82 -18.44
C GLN A 225 -3.16 0.09 -19.19
N GLY A 226 -3.62 1.25 -19.71
CA GLY A 226 -2.74 2.22 -20.40
C GLY A 226 -1.93 3.13 -19.45
N VAL A 227 -2.33 3.20 -18.19
CA VAL A 227 -1.76 4.14 -17.20
C VAL A 227 -0.89 3.44 -16.17
N VAL A 228 -1.17 2.17 -15.89
CA VAL A 228 -0.36 1.34 -14.99
C VAL A 228 0.91 0.91 -15.71
N LEU A 229 2.05 1.15 -15.07
CA LEU A 229 3.35 0.76 -15.62
C LEU A 229 3.50 -0.76 -15.61
N LYS A 230 4.09 -1.27 -16.67
CA LYS A 230 4.47 -2.68 -16.76
C LYS A 230 5.71 -2.93 -15.90
N GLU A 231 5.69 -3.98 -15.12
CA GLU A 231 6.75 -4.32 -14.20
C GLU A 231 7.46 -5.61 -14.63
N GLU A 232 8.78 -5.54 -14.69
CA GLU A 232 9.64 -6.68 -14.95
C GLU A 232 10.51 -6.93 -13.73
N LEU A 233 10.20 -7.98 -12.96
CA LEU A 233 10.91 -8.34 -11.74
C LEU A 233 12.01 -9.36 -12.06
N LYS A 234 13.25 -9.06 -11.63
CA LYS A 234 14.41 -9.94 -11.75
C LYS A 234 15.00 -10.22 -10.38
N THR A 235 15.26 -11.47 -10.07
CA THR A 235 15.99 -11.87 -8.87
C THR A 235 17.47 -11.59 -9.04
N LEU A 236 18.05 -10.89 -8.07
CA LEU A 236 19.49 -10.54 -8.05
C LEU A 236 20.30 -11.60 -7.30
N GLY A 237 21.58 -11.69 -7.62
CA GLY A 237 22.52 -12.52 -6.89
C GLY A 237 22.52 -14.01 -7.26
N VAL A 238 21.75 -14.46 -8.26
CA VAL A 238 21.72 -15.88 -8.66
C VAL A 238 23.10 -16.38 -9.09
N GLY A 239 23.81 -15.59 -9.92
CA GLY A 239 25.19 -15.91 -10.34
C GLY A 239 26.16 -15.91 -9.14
N LEU A 240 26.01 -14.93 -8.24
CA LEU A 240 26.83 -14.82 -7.04
C LEU A 240 26.59 -16.01 -6.10
N LYS A 241 25.34 -16.46 -5.95
CA LYS A 241 25.01 -17.66 -5.17
C LYS A 241 25.67 -18.92 -5.74
N LYS A 242 25.67 -19.06 -7.08
CA LYS A 242 26.37 -20.18 -7.74
C LYS A 242 27.88 -20.11 -7.51
N LEU A 243 28.47 -18.92 -7.65
CA LEU A 243 29.91 -18.72 -7.40
C LEU A 243 30.28 -19.05 -5.94
N THR A 244 29.50 -18.54 -4.98
CA THR A 244 29.68 -18.82 -3.54
C THR A 244 29.60 -20.30 -3.25
N SER A 245 28.64 -21.01 -3.89
CA SER A 245 28.51 -22.45 -3.75
C SER A 245 29.73 -23.19 -4.31
N GLY A 246 30.25 -22.74 -5.45
CA GLY A 246 31.49 -23.30 -6.04
C GLY A 246 32.70 -23.11 -5.12
N ILE A 247 32.89 -21.88 -4.59
CA ILE A 247 34.01 -21.58 -3.67
C ILE A 247 33.90 -22.45 -2.40
N ALA A 248 32.71 -22.51 -1.79
CA ALA A 248 32.47 -23.32 -0.58
C ALA A 248 32.81 -24.79 -0.83
N THR A 249 32.37 -25.35 -1.97
CA THR A 249 32.65 -26.73 -2.35
C THR A 249 34.16 -26.92 -2.59
N GLY A 250 34.84 -25.99 -3.28
CA GLY A 250 36.26 -26.05 -3.51
C GLY A 250 37.08 -26.07 -2.22
N VAL A 251 36.76 -25.17 -1.26
CA VAL A 251 37.45 -25.13 0.04
C VAL A 251 37.29 -26.45 0.79
N ILE A 252 36.08 -26.99 0.84
CA ILE A 252 35.82 -28.26 1.52
C ILE A 252 36.54 -29.41 0.82
N MET A 253 36.58 -29.41 -0.52
CA MET A 253 37.29 -30.44 -1.24
C MET A 253 38.79 -30.44 -0.96
N VAL A 254 39.44 -29.27 -0.86
CA VAL A 254 40.84 -29.14 -0.44
C VAL A 254 41.05 -29.73 0.95
N ILE A 255 40.20 -29.39 1.93
CA ILE A 255 40.27 -29.89 3.31
C ILE A 255 40.14 -31.42 3.30
N VAL A 256 39.09 -31.92 2.65
CA VAL A 256 38.80 -33.36 2.57
C VAL A 256 39.91 -34.15 1.88
N SER A 257 40.42 -33.63 0.76
CA SER A 257 41.54 -34.29 0.04
C SER A 257 42.81 -34.36 0.91
N THR A 258 43.09 -33.29 1.66
CA THR A 258 44.22 -33.27 2.58
C THR A 258 44.03 -34.28 3.71
N LEU A 259 42.83 -34.43 4.23
CA LEU A 259 42.50 -35.44 5.26
C LEU A 259 42.65 -36.88 4.71
N ILE A 260 42.18 -37.13 3.50
CA ILE A 260 42.30 -38.44 2.82
C ILE A 260 43.78 -38.81 2.63
N ILE A 261 44.62 -37.88 2.12
CA ILE A 261 46.03 -38.11 1.94
C ILE A 261 46.71 -38.44 3.28
N LYS A 262 46.39 -37.70 4.34
CA LYS A 262 46.92 -37.97 5.68
C LYS A 262 46.46 -39.33 6.24
N ALA A 263 45.18 -39.67 6.04
CA ALA A 263 44.63 -40.97 6.48
C ALA A 263 45.28 -42.14 5.76
N GLN A 264 45.56 -42.03 4.44
CA GLN A 264 46.24 -43.01 3.65
C GLN A 264 47.71 -43.17 4.07
N GLY A 265 48.38 -42.07 4.43
CA GLY A 265 49.75 -42.13 4.92
C GLY A 265 49.90 -42.69 6.32
N ALA A 266 48.86 -42.60 7.18
CA ALA A 266 48.88 -43.10 8.54
C ALA A 266 48.46 -44.58 8.66
N LEU A 267 47.60 -45.03 7.76
CA LEU A 267 47.04 -46.39 7.76
C LEU A 267 47.64 -47.15 6.55
N SER A 268 48.71 -47.88 6.76
CA SER A 268 49.38 -48.67 5.75
C SER A 268 48.49 -49.85 5.25
N GLY A 269 48.03 -49.79 3.99
CA GLY A 269 47.24 -50.80 3.33
C GLY A 269 45.72 -50.66 3.37
N LEU A 270 45.02 -51.45 2.55
CA LEU A 270 43.53 -51.51 2.51
C LEU A 270 43.02 -52.25 3.76
N THR A 271 42.89 -51.53 4.86
CA THR A 271 42.33 -52.05 6.10
C THR A 271 40.90 -51.58 6.33
N LEU A 272 40.10 -52.35 7.08
CA LEU A 272 38.74 -51.94 7.47
C LEU A 272 38.75 -50.58 8.17
N ALA A 273 39.80 -50.31 8.94
CA ALA A 273 39.98 -49.01 9.61
C ALA A 273 40.09 -47.86 8.61
N LEU A 274 40.80 -48.03 7.50
CA LEU A 274 40.91 -47.02 6.44
C LEU A 274 39.54 -46.73 5.79
N VAL A 275 38.81 -47.82 5.46
CA VAL A 275 37.44 -47.68 4.87
C VAL A 275 36.51 -46.93 5.80
N LEU A 276 36.50 -47.24 7.10
CA LEU A 276 35.69 -46.54 8.09
C LEU A 276 36.11 -45.06 8.24
N THR A 277 37.40 -44.78 8.25
CA THR A 277 37.93 -43.40 8.32
C THR A 277 37.50 -42.60 7.12
N LEU A 278 37.59 -43.15 5.90
CA LEU A 278 37.12 -42.50 4.68
C LEU A 278 35.62 -42.28 4.71
N ALA A 279 34.82 -43.24 5.18
CA ALA A 279 33.36 -43.05 5.31
C ALA A 279 33.02 -41.91 6.25
N VAL A 280 33.70 -41.77 7.37
CA VAL A 280 33.54 -40.65 8.31
C VAL A 280 33.94 -39.30 7.66
N ILE A 281 35.07 -39.24 6.95
CA ILE A 281 35.50 -38.04 6.23
C ILE A 281 34.45 -37.62 5.20
N TYR A 282 33.88 -38.54 4.45
CA TYR A 282 32.83 -38.25 3.47
C TYR A 282 31.51 -37.81 4.12
N ALA A 283 31.13 -38.38 5.26
CA ALA A 283 29.95 -37.94 6.01
C ALA A 283 30.13 -36.48 6.50
N PHE A 284 31.30 -36.16 7.08
CA PHE A 284 31.63 -34.79 7.47
C PHE A 284 31.62 -33.84 6.27
N ARG A 285 32.18 -34.24 5.11
CA ARG A 285 32.13 -33.42 3.89
C ARG A 285 30.71 -33.01 3.54
N GLU A 286 29.74 -33.93 3.56
CA GLU A 286 28.37 -33.65 3.10
C GLU A 286 27.65 -32.70 4.08
N ILE A 287 27.86 -32.86 5.37
CA ILE A 287 27.29 -31.97 6.42
C ILE A 287 27.88 -30.55 6.30
N PHE A 288 29.21 -30.45 6.31
CA PHE A 288 29.89 -29.15 6.32
C PHE A 288 29.75 -28.37 5.00
N LYS A 289 29.58 -29.04 3.89
CA LYS A 289 29.39 -28.43 2.56
C LYS A 289 28.19 -27.50 2.54
N ASP A 290 27.04 -27.96 3.06
CA ASP A 290 25.82 -27.18 3.05
C ASP A 290 25.84 -26.07 4.10
N ASP A 291 26.41 -26.33 5.26
CA ASP A 291 26.57 -25.33 6.32
C ASP A 291 27.48 -24.18 5.89
N LEU A 292 28.64 -24.48 5.31
CA LEU A 292 29.57 -23.46 4.82
C LEU A 292 28.96 -22.64 3.69
N ARG A 293 28.30 -23.31 2.72
CA ARG A 293 27.62 -22.65 1.62
C ARG A 293 26.57 -21.68 2.13
N ASN A 294 25.75 -22.12 3.07
CA ASN A 294 24.65 -21.31 3.63
C ASN A 294 25.19 -20.16 4.52
N ALA A 295 26.24 -20.39 5.27
CA ALA A 295 26.88 -19.36 6.09
C ALA A 295 27.53 -18.26 5.23
N LEU A 296 28.31 -18.65 4.21
CA LEU A 296 28.90 -17.72 3.25
C LEU A 296 27.84 -16.94 2.47
N TRP A 297 26.79 -17.62 2.02
CA TRP A 297 25.70 -16.97 1.30
C TRP A 297 24.97 -15.94 2.17
N ARG A 298 24.62 -16.28 3.41
CA ARG A 298 23.99 -15.34 4.36
C ARG A 298 24.86 -14.11 4.60
N ARG A 299 26.18 -14.28 4.72
CA ARG A 299 27.12 -13.17 4.94
C ARG A 299 27.23 -12.27 3.70
N ILE A 300 27.29 -12.84 2.49
CA ILE A 300 27.42 -12.11 1.23
C ILE A 300 26.11 -11.39 0.88
N GLN A 301 24.96 -11.99 1.18
CA GLN A 301 23.65 -11.41 0.86
C GLN A 301 23.25 -10.29 1.82
N LYS A 302 23.83 -10.24 3.02
CA LYS A 302 23.50 -9.22 4.02
C LYS A 302 23.64 -7.81 3.44
N GLY A 303 22.58 -7.01 3.53
CA GLY A 303 22.53 -5.61 3.05
C GLY A 303 22.41 -5.43 1.53
N ARG A 304 22.34 -6.51 0.74
CA ARG A 304 22.17 -6.44 -0.71
C ARG A 304 20.71 -6.55 -1.13
N PRO A 305 20.28 -5.88 -2.23
CA PRO A 305 18.94 -6.03 -2.74
C PRO A 305 18.72 -7.47 -3.24
N ARG A 306 17.53 -8.00 -2.98
CA ARG A 306 17.14 -9.33 -3.46
C ARG A 306 16.56 -9.30 -4.87
N TRP A 307 15.85 -8.20 -5.22
CA TRP A 307 15.21 -8.06 -6.52
C TRP A 307 15.50 -6.71 -7.15
N SER A 308 15.48 -6.71 -8.47
CA SER A 308 15.44 -5.52 -9.30
C SER A 308 14.16 -5.52 -10.12
N ARG A 309 13.42 -4.43 -10.06
CA ARG A 309 12.21 -4.22 -10.85
C ARG A 309 12.47 -3.11 -11.86
N THR A 310 12.22 -3.40 -13.15
CA THR A 310 12.24 -2.38 -14.20
C THR A 310 10.81 -1.94 -14.48
N LEU A 311 10.56 -0.64 -14.44
CA LEU A 311 9.29 -0.01 -14.76
C LEU A 311 9.30 0.39 -16.23
N ARG A 312 8.34 -0.10 -17.00
CA ARG A 312 8.18 0.20 -18.42
C ARG A 312 6.86 0.90 -18.70
N ASP A 313 6.91 1.84 -19.60
CA ASP A 313 5.71 2.42 -20.20
C ASP A 313 4.96 1.33 -20.96
N THR A 314 3.65 1.26 -20.78
CA THR A 314 2.80 0.27 -21.45
C THR A 314 2.66 0.52 -22.96
N THR A 315 2.79 1.77 -23.38
CA THR A 315 2.63 2.19 -24.78
C THR A 315 3.94 2.11 -25.54
N SER A 316 4.98 2.80 -25.07
CA SER A 316 6.28 2.86 -25.76
C SER A 316 7.21 1.68 -25.42
N GLN A 317 6.86 0.83 -24.46
CA GLN A 317 7.68 -0.24 -23.88
C GLN A 317 9.04 0.26 -23.37
N SER A 318 9.27 1.57 -23.33
CA SER A 318 10.49 2.18 -22.86
C SER A 318 10.64 2.02 -21.35
N ALA A 319 11.88 1.84 -20.88
CA ALA A 319 12.17 1.83 -19.45
C ALA A 319 12.08 3.26 -18.90
N ILE A 320 11.19 3.46 -17.91
CA ILE A 320 10.96 4.73 -17.22
C ILE A 320 11.74 4.80 -15.93
N GLY A 321 11.93 3.66 -15.28
CA GLY A 321 12.63 3.62 -14.01
C GLY A 321 13.07 2.22 -13.61
N ARG A 322 13.91 2.18 -12.57
CA ARG A 322 14.39 0.95 -11.97
C ARG A 322 14.26 1.03 -10.46
N GLN A 323 13.84 -0.07 -9.86
CA GLN A 323 13.71 -0.22 -8.42
C GLN A 323 14.58 -1.37 -7.94
N LEU A 324 15.23 -1.18 -6.79
CA LEU A 324 15.92 -2.23 -6.05
C LEU A 324 15.15 -2.49 -4.77
N ILE A 325 14.96 -3.77 -4.43
CA ILE A 325 14.09 -4.18 -3.32
C ILE A 325 14.88 -5.05 -2.35
N TRP A 326 14.78 -4.72 -1.07
CA TRP A 326 15.32 -5.45 0.08
C TRP A 326 14.19 -6.03 0.91
N ALA A 327 14.38 -7.23 1.42
CA ALA A 327 13.45 -7.85 2.39
C ALA A 327 14.24 -8.85 3.24
N ASP A 328 14.52 -8.50 4.48
CA ASP A 328 15.34 -9.29 5.39
C ASP A 328 14.91 -9.11 6.83
N PHE A 329 15.08 -10.14 7.66
CA PHE A 329 15.14 -9.94 9.10
C PHE A 329 16.51 -9.40 9.50
N ILE A 330 16.52 -8.33 10.28
CA ILE A 330 17.75 -7.67 10.71
C ILE A 330 17.84 -7.61 12.22
N ASN A 331 19.09 -7.63 12.74
CA ASN A 331 19.31 -7.49 14.16
C ASN A 331 19.22 -6.02 14.59
N LYS A 332 18.89 -5.78 15.84
CA LYS A 332 18.86 -4.43 16.43
C LYS A 332 20.19 -3.66 16.26
N LYS A 333 21.32 -4.39 16.23
CA LYS A 333 22.65 -3.80 15.99
C LYS A 333 22.88 -3.29 14.57
N ASP A 334 22.14 -3.81 13.59
CA ASP A 334 22.26 -3.48 12.18
C ASP A 334 21.32 -2.34 11.74
N LEU A 335 20.51 -1.80 12.67
CA LEU A 335 19.64 -0.65 12.42
C LEU A 335 20.45 0.64 12.25
N PRO A 336 20.02 1.56 11.37
CA PRO A 336 20.51 2.93 11.36
C PRO A 336 20.39 3.58 12.73
N GLU A 337 21.32 4.48 13.07
CA GLU A 337 21.41 5.07 14.40
C GLU A 337 20.15 5.88 14.75
N GLU A 338 19.62 6.61 13.77
CA GLU A 338 18.40 7.39 13.91
C GLU A 338 17.17 6.48 14.21
N VAL A 339 17.05 5.37 13.48
CA VAL A 339 15.97 4.40 13.73
C VAL A 339 16.12 3.78 15.13
N ARG A 340 17.35 3.51 15.54
CA ARG A 340 17.65 2.97 16.88
C ARG A 340 17.27 3.98 17.96
N SER A 341 17.53 5.27 17.76
CA SER A 341 17.17 6.34 18.71
C SER A 341 15.65 6.48 18.85
N ILE A 342 14.90 6.43 17.73
CA ILE A 342 13.43 6.45 17.74
C ILE A 342 12.86 5.31 18.59
N LEU A 343 13.53 4.16 18.59
CA LEU A 343 13.08 2.97 19.31
C LEU A 343 13.52 2.96 20.77
N SER A 344 14.67 3.54 21.12
CA SER A 344 15.27 3.48 22.47
C SER A 344 14.58 4.41 23.46
N ARG A 345 14.00 5.52 23.03
CA ARG A 345 13.35 6.53 23.87
C ARG A 345 11.95 6.14 24.38
N ARG A 346 11.63 4.86 24.43
CA ARG A 346 10.39 4.40 25.03
C ARG A 346 10.48 4.40 26.56
N HIS A 347 9.68 5.23 27.17
CA HIS A 347 9.36 5.20 28.60
C HIS A 347 8.35 4.10 28.96
N SER A 348 8.28 3.02 28.23
CA SER A 348 7.35 1.94 28.51
C SER A 348 8.09 0.79 29.20
N GLN A 349 7.52 0.28 30.27
CA GLN A 349 7.96 -0.86 31.06
C GLN A 349 8.16 -2.16 30.28
N ASN A 350 7.80 -2.20 29.02
CA ASN A 350 7.97 -3.33 28.14
C ASN A 350 9.17 -3.12 27.21
N LYS A 351 10.36 -3.45 27.65
CA LYS A 351 11.48 -3.87 26.78
C LYS A 351 11.12 -5.24 26.16
N VAL A 352 10.01 -5.32 25.44
CA VAL A 352 9.67 -6.55 24.74
C VAL A 352 10.71 -6.71 23.64
N ASP A 353 11.46 -7.79 23.69
CA ASP A 353 12.29 -8.22 22.58
C ASP A 353 11.41 -8.34 21.33
N ALA A 354 11.84 -7.73 20.26
CA ALA A 354 11.10 -7.74 19.01
C ALA A 354 12.01 -8.23 17.88
N GLU A 355 11.45 -9.02 16.99
CA GLU A 355 12.05 -9.34 15.71
C GLU A 355 11.84 -8.17 14.74
N ILE A 356 12.84 -7.84 13.94
CA ILE A 356 12.79 -6.69 13.05
C ILE A 356 12.78 -7.17 11.62
N LEU A 357 11.61 -6.99 10.96
CA LEU A 357 11.49 -7.22 9.53
C LEU A 357 11.74 -5.89 8.81
N HIS A 358 12.72 -5.87 7.94
CA HIS A 358 13.07 -4.74 7.08
C HIS A 358 12.56 -4.97 5.67
N TYR A 359 11.82 -4.02 5.14
CA TYR A 359 11.47 -3.89 3.73
C TYR A 359 12.03 -2.58 3.21
N GLY A 360 12.86 -2.63 2.17
CA GLY A 360 13.43 -1.45 1.53
C GLY A 360 13.13 -1.42 0.05
N ILE A 361 12.86 -0.23 -0.48
CA ILE A 361 12.72 0.00 -1.91
C ILE A 361 13.47 1.28 -2.30
N SER A 362 14.38 1.15 -3.27
CA SER A 362 15.10 2.30 -3.85
C SER A 362 14.66 2.45 -5.30
N SER A 363 13.99 3.55 -5.60
CA SER A 363 13.42 3.88 -6.90
C SER A 363 14.25 4.96 -7.57
N ARG A 364 14.66 4.73 -8.81
CA ARG A 364 15.31 5.71 -9.67
C ARG A 364 14.48 5.88 -10.92
N ILE A 365 13.91 7.06 -11.12
CA ILE A 365 13.12 7.42 -12.29
C ILE A 365 14.07 8.08 -13.31
N ALA A 366 13.96 7.66 -14.57
CA ALA A 366 14.74 8.22 -15.65
C ALA A 366 14.30 9.66 -15.96
N GLN A 367 15.23 10.52 -16.41
CA GLN A 367 14.89 11.85 -16.94
C GLN A 367 14.30 11.72 -18.35
N LYS A 368 13.06 11.28 -18.44
CA LYS A 368 12.29 11.19 -19.69
C LYS A 368 10.91 11.80 -19.49
N GLU A 369 10.36 12.35 -20.55
CA GLU A 369 8.98 12.82 -20.51
C GLU A 369 8.03 11.65 -20.22
N PHE A 370 7.11 11.89 -19.31
CA PHE A 370 6.02 10.96 -19.03
C PHE A 370 4.96 11.03 -20.12
N LEU A 371 4.01 10.13 -20.05
CA LEU A 371 2.85 10.16 -20.92
C LEU A 371 2.16 11.53 -20.84
N SER A 372 1.80 12.10 -21.99
CA SER A 372 1.20 13.45 -22.07
C SER A 372 0.06 13.64 -21.07
N GLY A 373 0.12 14.73 -20.30
CA GLY A 373 -0.86 15.05 -19.27
C GLY A 373 -0.57 14.47 -17.88
N TYR A 374 0.56 13.80 -17.69
CA TYR A 374 0.98 13.28 -16.39
C TYR A 374 2.31 13.90 -15.94
N SER A 375 2.37 14.26 -14.67
CA SER A 375 3.54 14.93 -14.07
C SER A 375 4.32 14.05 -13.11
N THR A 376 3.70 12.99 -12.61
CA THR A 376 4.27 12.14 -11.57
C THR A 376 3.91 10.67 -11.79
N ILE A 377 4.65 9.79 -11.13
CA ILE A 377 4.30 8.38 -10.95
C ILE A 377 3.85 8.21 -9.51
N GLN A 378 2.64 7.71 -9.31
CA GLN A 378 2.16 7.30 -8.00
C GLN A 378 2.52 5.83 -7.77
N GLU A 379 3.22 5.57 -6.68
CA GLU A 379 3.47 4.22 -6.20
C GLU A 379 2.57 3.94 -4.99
N GLN A 380 1.84 2.86 -5.07
CA GLN A 380 1.05 2.29 -3.99
C GLN A 380 1.63 0.94 -3.62
N ILE A 381 2.03 0.76 -2.37
CA ILE A 381 2.55 -0.50 -1.85
C ILE A 381 1.60 -0.98 -0.76
N ASN A 382 0.93 -2.09 -1.02
CA ASN A 382 0.00 -2.72 -0.07
C ASN A 382 0.75 -3.82 0.70
N PHE A 383 0.70 -3.75 2.02
CA PHE A 383 1.26 -4.72 2.94
C PHE A 383 0.14 -5.51 3.59
N SER A 384 0.05 -6.80 3.30
CA SER A 384 -0.87 -7.70 4.00
C SER A 384 -0.22 -8.22 5.28
N LEU A 385 -0.89 -8.03 6.41
CA LEU A 385 -0.50 -8.59 7.71
C LEU A 385 -1.15 -9.96 7.98
N ALA A 386 -1.94 -10.48 7.03
CA ALA A 386 -2.58 -11.79 7.13
C ALA A 386 -1.59 -12.95 7.39
N PRO A 387 -0.37 -12.98 6.79
CA PRO A 387 0.62 -13.98 7.14
C PRO A 387 1.06 -13.94 8.60
N PHE A 388 1.15 -12.75 9.22
CA PHE A 388 1.46 -12.60 10.64
C PHE A 388 0.31 -13.07 11.52
N ALA A 389 -0.92 -12.78 11.11
CA ALA A 389 -2.13 -13.17 11.84
C ALA A 389 -2.28 -14.69 12.03
N ARG A 390 -1.63 -15.51 11.18
CA ARG A 390 -1.63 -16.98 11.29
C ARG A 390 -0.92 -17.49 12.56
N TYR A 391 0.07 -16.75 13.03
CA TYR A 391 0.85 -17.09 14.23
C TYR A 391 0.21 -16.56 15.52
N LEU A 392 -0.78 -15.66 15.42
CA LEU A 392 -1.44 -15.10 16.57
C LEU A 392 -2.37 -16.12 17.25
N GLU A 393 -2.35 -16.13 18.59
CA GLU A 393 -3.21 -16.99 19.38
C GLU A 393 -4.70 -16.71 19.13
N ARG A 394 -5.50 -17.76 19.13
CA ARG A 394 -6.99 -17.70 19.05
C ARG A 394 -7.60 -17.45 20.43
N GLY A 395 -7.00 -16.65 21.28
CA GLY A 395 -7.48 -16.45 22.63
C GLY A 395 -8.61 -15.42 22.72
N LYS A 396 -9.80 -15.86 23.12
CA LYS A 396 -10.78 -15.00 23.74
C LYS A 396 -10.59 -15.11 25.25
N ALA A 397 -10.00 -14.10 25.85
CA ALA A 397 -9.97 -14.00 27.32
C ALA A 397 -11.35 -13.54 27.79
N LYS A 398 -11.80 -14.02 28.95
CA LYS A 398 -13.00 -13.50 29.61
C LYS A 398 -12.56 -12.58 30.74
N ILE A 399 -13.06 -11.36 30.73
CA ILE A 399 -12.93 -10.45 31.85
C ILE A 399 -14.26 -10.49 32.60
N TYR A 400 -14.16 -10.71 33.92
CA TYR A 400 -15.34 -10.71 34.79
C TYR A 400 -15.44 -9.34 35.45
N ARG A 401 -16.65 -8.77 35.43
CA ARG A 401 -16.96 -7.51 36.10
C ARG A 401 -18.11 -7.74 37.07
N GLU A 402 -18.02 -7.16 38.23
CA GLU A 402 -19.11 -7.10 39.18
C GLU A 402 -19.78 -5.73 39.03
N SER A 403 -21.11 -5.72 38.89
CA SER A 403 -21.95 -4.53 38.88
C SER A 403 -23.25 -4.87 39.61
N ASP A 404 -23.59 -4.12 40.64
CA ASP A 404 -24.80 -4.27 41.44
C ASP A 404 -25.00 -5.67 42.01
N GLY A 405 -23.93 -6.29 42.53
CA GLY A 405 -23.96 -7.65 43.10
C GLY A 405 -24.11 -8.77 42.06
N LYS A 406 -24.06 -8.46 40.75
CA LYS A 406 -24.09 -9.45 39.67
C LYS A 406 -22.72 -9.53 38.97
N VAL A 407 -22.24 -10.74 38.76
CA VAL A 407 -21.01 -10.98 38.01
C VAL A 407 -21.36 -11.21 36.52
N SER A 408 -20.89 -10.30 35.69
CA SER A 408 -20.95 -10.43 34.22
C SER A 408 -19.60 -10.83 33.64
N SER A 409 -19.61 -11.57 32.54
CA SER A 409 -18.37 -11.91 31.83
C SER A 409 -18.41 -11.32 30.41
N GLU A 410 -17.35 -10.60 30.05
CA GLU A 410 -17.17 -10.01 28.72
C GLU A 410 -16.01 -10.72 28.01
N SER A 411 -16.23 -11.11 26.76
CA SER A 411 -15.19 -11.75 25.95
C SER A 411 -14.28 -10.67 25.35
N VAL A 412 -13.00 -10.76 25.64
CA VAL A 412 -11.99 -9.79 25.16
C VAL A 412 -11.03 -10.49 24.20
N GLU A 413 -10.80 -9.89 23.05
CA GLU A 413 -9.82 -10.37 22.08
C GLU A 413 -8.42 -9.83 22.39
N ARG A 414 -7.41 -10.71 22.27
CA ARG A 414 -6.01 -10.32 22.43
C ARG A 414 -5.59 -9.41 21.29
N ARG A 415 -5.02 -8.26 21.62
CA ARG A 415 -4.50 -7.26 20.68
C ARG A 415 -3.00 -7.26 20.70
N TYR A 416 -2.41 -7.19 19.51
CA TYR A 416 -0.96 -7.10 19.31
C TYR A 416 -0.61 -5.76 18.71
N GLN A 417 0.57 -5.25 19.04
CA GLN A 417 1.03 -3.95 18.64
C GLN A 417 2.32 -4.05 17.83
N ILE A 418 2.25 -3.72 16.54
CA ILE A 418 3.40 -3.60 15.66
C ILE A 418 3.81 -2.14 15.60
N ASN A 419 5.09 -1.84 15.86
CA ASN A 419 5.62 -0.51 15.58
C ASN A 419 6.28 -0.52 14.23
N LEU A 420 5.86 0.39 13.37
CA LEU A 420 6.39 0.61 12.04
C LEU A 420 7.17 1.93 12.03
N VAL A 421 8.45 1.87 11.72
CA VAL A 421 9.26 3.06 11.45
C VAL A 421 9.50 3.13 9.95
N LEU A 422 9.15 4.26 9.37
CA LEU A 422 9.36 4.57 7.96
C LEU A 422 10.47 5.60 7.85
N MET A 423 11.49 5.29 7.06
CA MET A 423 12.58 6.19 6.70
C MET A 423 12.49 6.52 5.22
N LEU A 424 12.46 7.80 4.90
CA LEU A 424 12.46 8.33 3.54
C LEU A 424 13.77 9.08 3.29
N LYS A 425 14.47 8.69 2.23
CA LYS A 425 15.64 9.40 1.72
C LYS A 425 15.41 9.81 0.27
N GLU A 426 15.42 11.11 0.03
CA GLU A 426 15.19 11.70 -1.30
C GLU A 426 16.47 12.34 -1.83
N ASN A 427 16.87 11.96 -3.02
CA ASN A 427 18.05 12.50 -3.71
C ASN A 427 19.26 12.62 -2.76
N ARG A 428 19.75 13.84 -2.53
CA ARG A 428 20.87 14.15 -1.63
C ARG A 428 20.44 14.78 -0.30
N GLN A 429 19.14 14.74 0.02
CA GLN A 429 18.62 15.30 1.26
C GLN A 429 18.84 14.36 2.45
N PRO A 430 18.90 14.91 3.68
CA PRO A 430 18.96 14.09 4.88
C PRO A 430 17.68 13.22 4.99
N PRO A 431 17.76 12.06 5.64
CA PRO A 431 16.62 11.17 5.81
C PRO A 431 15.55 11.82 6.69
N THR A 432 14.29 11.61 6.34
CA THR A 432 13.12 11.99 7.13
C THR A 432 12.40 10.73 7.61
N PHE A 433 11.69 10.84 8.74
CA PHE A 433 11.13 9.69 9.43
C PHE A 433 9.64 9.86 9.76
N ALA A 434 8.93 8.76 9.82
CA ALA A 434 7.60 8.68 10.40
C ALA A 434 7.49 7.40 11.23
N ARG A 435 6.68 7.44 12.28
CA ARG A 435 6.45 6.30 13.15
C ARG A 435 4.97 6.04 13.27
N TYR A 436 4.57 4.80 13.03
CA TYR A 436 3.20 4.34 13.14
C TYR A 436 3.11 3.20 14.16
N LYS A 437 2.00 3.18 14.85
CA LYS A 437 1.61 2.10 15.75
C LYS A 437 0.42 1.40 15.11
N ILE A 438 0.61 0.14 14.72
CA ILE A 438 -0.43 -0.70 14.13
C ILE A 438 -0.93 -1.64 15.22
N THR A 439 -2.18 -1.49 15.62
CA THR A 439 -2.85 -2.39 16.56
C THR A 439 -3.70 -3.37 15.77
N MET A 440 -3.46 -4.66 15.94
CA MET A 440 -4.20 -5.70 15.24
C MET A 440 -4.59 -6.86 16.16
N ASN A 441 -5.65 -7.54 15.81
CA ASN A 441 -5.99 -8.87 16.31
C ASN A 441 -5.80 -9.91 15.19
N ARG A 442 -6.22 -11.14 15.43
CA ARG A 442 -6.13 -12.21 14.42
C ARG A 442 -6.98 -11.94 13.17
N SER A 443 -8.06 -11.18 13.28
CA SER A 443 -9.07 -10.99 12.23
C SER A 443 -8.85 -9.72 11.44
N GLN A 444 -8.35 -8.66 12.08
CA GLN A 444 -8.26 -7.33 11.44
C GLN A 444 -7.25 -6.40 12.09
N ILE A 445 -6.87 -5.38 11.36
CA ILE A 445 -6.21 -4.19 11.90
C ILE A 445 -7.29 -3.35 12.58
N ILE A 446 -7.08 -3.04 13.86
CA ILE A 446 -8.03 -2.28 14.67
C ILE A 446 -7.77 -0.78 14.50
N ASP A 447 -6.48 -0.39 14.52
CA ASP A 447 -6.07 1.01 14.43
C ASP A 447 -4.67 1.15 13.84
N ILE A 448 -4.45 2.25 13.11
CA ILE A 448 -3.15 2.71 12.63
C ILE A 448 -3.01 4.16 13.05
N SER A 449 -2.25 4.39 14.11
CA SER A 449 -2.01 5.73 14.66
C SER A 449 -0.57 6.17 14.40
N GLU A 450 -0.40 7.43 14.01
CA GLU A 450 0.90 8.06 13.91
C GLU A 450 1.39 8.44 15.31
N SER A 451 2.64 8.11 15.61
CA SER A 451 3.26 8.38 16.90
C SER A 451 4.25 9.53 16.77
N LYS A 452 4.32 10.40 17.78
CA LYS A 452 5.29 11.50 17.83
C LYS A 452 6.72 10.97 17.71
N LEU A 453 7.52 11.67 16.93
CA LEU A 453 8.95 11.46 16.82
C LEU A 453 9.69 12.26 17.91
N PRO A 454 10.95 11.90 18.23
CA PRO A 454 11.84 12.75 19.00
C PRO A 454 12.10 14.09 18.29
N ASP A 455 12.25 15.18 19.04
CA ASP A 455 12.39 16.54 18.50
C ASP A 455 13.65 16.76 17.65
N ASP A 456 14.66 15.92 17.82
CA ASP A 456 15.93 15.91 17.08
C ASP A 456 15.84 15.18 15.72
N ILE A 457 14.69 14.60 15.38
CA ILE A 457 14.51 13.82 14.15
C ILE A 457 13.51 14.49 13.21
N ALA A 458 13.94 14.72 11.97
CA ALA A 458 13.12 15.36 10.96
C ALA A 458 11.91 14.49 10.57
N PRO A 459 10.66 14.98 10.78
CA PRO A 459 9.47 14.24 10.42
C PRO A 459 9.22 14.25 8.91
N ILE A 460 8.58 13.19 8.39
CA ILE A 460 7.95 13.23 7.07
C ILE A 460 6.70 14.09 7.21
N LEU A 461 6.55 15.11 6.34
CA LEU A 461 5.36 15.96 6.37
C LEU A 461 4.12 15.12 6.03
N ALA A 462 3.26 14.94 7.02
CA ALA A 462 1.94 14.36 6.87
C ALA A 462 0.94 15.41 6.34
N GLU A 463 -0.22 14.98 5.84
CA GLU A 463 -1.35 15.92 5.61
C GLU A 463 -1.75 16.55 6.93
N PRO A 464 -1.99 17.87 6.98
CA PRO A 464 -2.62 18.44 8.15
C PRO A 464 -3.90 17.63 8.40
N LYS A 465 -3.99 16.99 9.56
CA LYS A 465 -5.28 16.49 10.02
C LYS A 465 -6.20 17.71 10.12
N PRO A 466 -7.48 17.61 9.68
CA PRO A 466 -8.44 18.62 10.06
C PRO A 466 -8.35 18.72 11.59
N GLU A 467 -8.14 19.95 12.08
CA GLU A 467 -8.08 20.21 13.52
C GLU A 467 -9.30 19.55 14.17
N SER A 468 -9.04 18.59 15.03
CA SER A 468 -10.07 18.09 15.95
C SER A 468 -10.51 19.30 16.77
N GLU A 469 -11.80 19.57 16.80
CA GLU A 469 -12.42 20.58 17.66
C GLU A 469 -11.73 20.57 19.04
N PRO A 470 -11.44 21.77 19.61
CA PRO A 470 -11.00 21.82 20.99
C PRO A 470 -12.09 21.17 21.86
N ASP A 471 -11.68 20.19 22.67
CA ASP A 471 -12.50 19.61 23.69
C ASP A 471 -13.26 20.71 24.39
N SER A 472 -14.56 20.76 24.20
CA SER A 472 -15.49 21.58 24.99
C SER A 472 -15.41 21.04 26.42
N GLN A 473 -14.56 21.64 27.23
CA GLN A 473 -14.59 21.45 28.67
C GLN A 473 -16.02 21.74 29.15
N PRO A 474 -16.62 20.90 29.96
CA PRO A 474 -17.92 21.22 30.53
C PRO A 474 -17.75 22.47 31.39
N ILE A 475 -18.51 23.51 31.04
CA ILE A 475 -18.63 24.73 31.81
C ILE A 475 -19.14 24.27 33.18
N SER A 476 -18.28 24.37 34.18
CA SER A 476 -18.66 24.15 35.58
C SER A 476 -19.71 25.20 35.95
N GLU A 477 -20.92 24.75 36.31
CA GLU A 477 -21.97 25.51 36.97
C GLU A 477 -21.53 26.01 38.36
N GLN A 478 -20.64 27.02 38.39
CA GLN A 478 -20.24 27.68 39.63
C GLN A 478 -19.98 29.17 39.46
N THR A 479 -20.88 29.91 38.80
CA THR A 479 -20.86 31.39 38.85
C THR A 479 -22.23 32.00 38.52
N ALA A 480 -23.30 31.46 39.08
CA ALA A 480 -24.63 32.02 38.93
C ALA A 480 -25.33 32.36 40.28
N ASN A 481 -24.55 32.58 41.37
CA ASN A 481 -25.17 32.89 42.67
C ASN A 481 -24.61 34.12 43.42
N ASP A 482 -23.81 34.99 42.76
CA ASP A 482 -23.21 36.15 43.47
C ASP A 482 -23.54 37.53 42.86
N THR A 483 -24.69 37.71 42.19
CA THR A 483 -25.05 39.03 41.67
C THR A 483 -26.52 39.39 41.96
N LEU A 484 -27.03 39.07 43.16
CA LEU A 484 -28.35 39.51 43.62
C LEU A 484 -28.30 39.97 45.08
N THR A 485 -27.37 40.86 45.43
CA THR A 485 -27.47 41.68 46.68
C THR A 485 -26.52 42.85 46.54
N LYS A 486 -27.03 44.00 46.00
CA LYS A 486 -26.67 45.38 46.36
C LYS A 486 -27.27 46.37 45.33
N LEU A 487 -28.47 46.81 45.61
CA LEU A 487 -28.97 48.15 45.23
C LEU A 487 -29.16 48.95 46.50
N PRO A 488 -28.54 50.12 46.62
CA PRO A 488 -28.81 51.02 47.73
C PRO A 488 -30.03 51.90 47.42
N SER A 489 -30.76 52.19 48.50
CA SER A 489 -31.87 53.11 48.69
C SER A 489 -31.83 54.39 47.91
#